data_75ba07bcef5be661199619821343f91a
#
_entry.id   75ba07bcef5be661199619821343f91a
#
_cell.length_a   1.000
_cell.length_b   1.000
_cell.length_c   1.000
_cell.angle_alpha   90.00
_cell.angle_beta   90.00
_cell.angle_gamma   90.00
#
_symmetry.space_group_name_H-M   'P 1'
#
loop_
_entity.id
_entity.type
_entity.pdbx_description
1 polymer ?
#
loop_
_entity_poly.entity_id
_entity_poly.type
_entity_poly.pdbx_seq_one_letter_code
_entity_poly.pdbx_strand_id
1 'polypeptide(L)'
;MKLRFVFGGLAVIWLAGISHNAVSAQATKSVWDGVFSKEQAERGAAAYKTSCSECHGNDLAGDGFAPALTGSEFMGNWNDLTVGDLFERVRISMPPSGPSTVTPAQKADIIAHLMNQNKFPAGTTELEPKTEVLKGIKIETKK
;
A
#
# COMPACT_ATOMS: atom_id res chain seq x y z
N MET A 1 -26.16 -3.55 -77.17
CA MET A 1 -25.63 -4.47 -76.15
C MET A 1 -24.77 -3.64 -75.19
N LYS A 2 -25.31 -3.26 -74.05
CA LYS A 2 -24.65 -2.33 -73.06
C LYS A 2 -24.22 -3.14 -71.82
N LEU A 3 -22.93 -3.33 -71.63
CA LEU A 3 -22.33 -4.05 -70.51
C LEU A 3 -22.18 -3.09 -69.33
N ARG A 4 -22.90 -3.40 -68.25
CA ARG A 4 -22.81 -2.64 -66.97
C ARG A 4 -21.84 -3.34 -66.03
N PHE A 5 -20.69 -2.70 -65.79
CA PHE A 5 -19.77 -3.12 -64.74
C PHE A 5 -20.29 -2.64 -63.37
N VAL A 6 -20.55 -3.59 -62.49
CA VAL A 6 -20.86 -3.30 -61.07
C VAL A 6 -19.55 -3.39 -60.31
N PHE A 7 -19.06 -2.24 -59.83
CA PHE A 7 -17.92 -2.18 -58.89
C PHE A 7 -18.43 -2.46 -57.50
N GLY A 8 -18.11 -3.65 -56.98
CA GLY A 8 -18.31 -3.99 -55.57
C GLY A 8 -17.20 -3.38 -54.74
N GLY A 9 -17.52 -2.37 -53.93
CA GLY A 9 -16.59 -1.77 -52.99
C GLY A 9 -16.46 -2.64 -51.72
N LEU A 10 -15.25 -3.22 -51.52
CA LEU A 10 -14.89 -3.86 -50.26
C LEU A 10 -14.55 -2.78 -49.23
N ALA A 11 -15.44 -2.58 -48.26
CA ALA A 11 -15.18 -1.75 -47.10
C ALA A 11 -14.28 -2.51 -46.12
N VAL A 12 -12.99 -2.13 -46.06
CA VAL A 12 -12.06 -2.63 -45.05
C VAL A 12 -12.31 -1.88 -43.75
N ILE A 13 -12.95 -2.55 -42.76
CA ILE A 13 -13.14 -2.02 -41.43
C ILE A 13 -11.82 -2.20 -40.66
N TRP A 14 -11.08 -1.12 -40.45
CA TRP A 14 -9.95 -1.06 -39.54
C TRP A 14 -10.48 -1.05 -38.09
N LEU A 15 -10.40 -2.19 -37.42
CA LEU A 15 -10.57 -2.26 -35.98
C LEU A 15 -9.30 -1.71 -35.31
N ALA A 16 -9.34 -0.41 -34.94
CA ALA A 16 -8.31 0.18 -34.09
C ALA A 16 -8.42 -0.43 -32.71
N GLY A 17 -7.55 -1.39 -32.40
CA GLY A 17 -7.41 -1.96 -31.07
C GLY A 17 -6.96 -0.88 -30.08
N ILE A 18 -7.84 -0.45 -29.18
CA ILE A 18 -7.49 0.45 -28.08
C ILE A 18 -6.70 -0.38 -27.06
N SER A 19 -5.37 -0.36 -27.16
CA SER A 19 -4.49 -0.91 -26.15
C SER A 19 -4.62 -0.07 -24.88
N HIS A 20 -5.32 -0.57 -23.89
CA HIS A 20 -5.33 0.00 -22.55
C HIS A 20 -3.99 -0.29 -21.89
N ASN A 21 -3.04 0.63 -22.03
CA ASN A 21 -1.84 0.62 -21.22
C ASN A 21 -2.28 0.95 -19.78
N ALA A 22 -2.39 -0.07 -18.95
CA ALA A 22 -2.46 0.11 -17.50
C ALA A 22 -1.12 0.74 -17.08
N VAL A 23 -1.12 2.05 -16.87
CA VAL A 23 0.01 2.75 -16.25
C VAL A 23 0.06 2.27 -14.82
N SER A 24 0.96 1.32 -14.54
CA SER A 24 1.34 0.98 -13.19
C SER A 24 1.92 2.25 -12.55
N ALA A 25 1.22 2.80 -11.56
CA ALA A 25 1.71 3.97 -10.83
C ALA A 25 3.02 3.57 -10.14
N GLN A 26 4.15 4.04 -10.67
CA GLN A 26 5.46 3.80 -10.11
C GLN A 26 5.57 4.61 -8.81
N ALA A 27 6.08 3.99 -7.73
CA ALA A 27 6.29 4.67 -6.47
C ALA A 27 7.20 5.90 -6.68
N THR A 28 6.73 7.08 -6.22
CA THR A 28 7.42 8.35 -6.42
C THR A 28 8.14 8.83 -5.16
N LYS A 29 7.87 8.20 -4.01
CA LYS A 29 8.47 8.47 -2.70
C LYS A 29 9.02 7.20 -2.09
N SER A 30 9.95 7.37 -1.16
CA SER A 30 10.47 6.31 -0.29
C SER A 30 9.99 6.52 1.14
N VAL A 31 9.96 5.46 1.95
CA VAL A 31 9.76 5.56 3.40
C VAL A 31 10.84 6.41 4.08
N TRP A 32 11.96 6.68 3.39
CA TRP A 32 13.04 7.54 3.88
C TRP A 32 12.79 9.04 3.67
N ASP A 33 11.71 9.41 2.96
CA ASP A 33 11.40 10.80 2.62
C ASP A 33 10.52 11.51 3.68
N GLY A 34 10.39 10.96 4.89
CA GLY A 34 9.59 11.57 5.95
C GLY A 34 8.10 11.62 5.61
N VAL A 35 7.54 10.48 5.21
CA VAL A 35 6.17 10.35 4.67
C VAL A 35 5.07 10.27 5.74
N PHE A 36 5.41 10.28 7.00
CA PHE A 36 4.48 10.31 8.15
C PHE A 36 4.93 11.33 9.17
N SER A 37 4.01 11.86 9.98
CA SER A 37 4.35 12.77 11.07
C SER A 37 4.58 12.01 12.39
N LYS A 38 5.30 12.64 13.32
CA LYS A 38 5.52 12.09 14.65
C LYS A 38 4.20 11.96 15.42
N GLU A 39 3.32 12.93 15.30
CA GLU A 39 1.99 12.96 15.91
C GLU A 39 1.12 11.82 15.37
N GLN A 40 1.21 11.52 14.07
CA GLN A 40 0.53 10.36 13.48
C GLN A 40 1.05 9.05 14.06
N ALA A 41 2.34 8.88 14.21
CA ALA A 41 2.94 7.70 14.81
C ALA A 41 2.56 7.53 16.30
N GLU A 42 2.41 8.62 17.05
CA GLU A 42 1.96 8.61 18.44
C GLU A 42 0.49 8.16 18.58
N ARG A 43 -0.41 8.67 17.70
CA ARG A 43 -1.80 8.17 17.62
C ARG A 43 -1.82 6.69 17.25
N GLY A 44 -0.95 6.30 16.32
CA GLY A 44 -0.78 4.90 15.88
C GLY A 44 -0.33 3.98 17.01
N ALA A 45 0.56 4.43 17.88
CA ALA A 45 1.00 3.67 19.05
C ALA A 45 -0.17 3.34 19.99
N ALA A 46 -1.06 4.31 20.26
CA ALA A 46 -2.23 4.10 21.09
C ALA A 46 -3.22 3.11 20.45
N ALA A 47 -3.48 3.24 19.13
CA ALA A 47 -4.35 2.34 18.40
C ALA A 47 -3.74 0.92 18.28
N TYR A 48 -2.44 0.81 18.07
CA TYR A 48 -1.71 -0.47 18.04
C TYR A 48 -1.86 -1.22 19.37
N LYS A 49 -1.63 -0.54 20.49
CA LYS A 49 -1.75 -1.13 21.82
C LYS A 49 -3.13 -1.75 22.06
N THR A 50 -4.18 -1.13 21.54
CA THR A 50 -5.56 -1.59 21.75
C THR A 50 -5.93 -2.74 20.81
N SER A 51 -5.42 -2.74 19.58
CA SER A 51 -6.00 -3.58 18.51
C SER A 51 -5.02 -4.61 17.93
N CYS A 52 -3.72 -4.54 18.23
CA CYS A 52 -2.69 -5.34 17.56
C CYS A 52 -1.74 -6.03 18.53
N SER A 53 -1.47 -5.42 19.70
CA SER A 53 -0.42 -5.87 20.63
C SER A 53 -0.70 -7.22 21.27
N GLU A 54 -1.95 -7.68 21.31
CA GLU A 54 -2.31 -8.99 21.85
C GLU A 54 -1.61 -10.12 21.08
N CYS A 55 -1.52 -9.99 19.74
CA CYS A 55 -0.89 -11.00 18.90
C CYS A 55 0.55 -10.62 18.50
N HIS A 56 0.78 -9.35 18.15
CA HIS A 56 2.09 -8.91 17.65
C HIS A 56 3.07 -8.46 18.76
N GLY A 57 2.67 -8.55 20.04
CA GLY A 57 3.48 -8.12 21.17
C GLY A 57 3.50 -6.59 21.36
N ASN A 58 3.76 -6.14 22.59
CA ASN A 58 3.92 -4.71 22.87
C ASN A 58 5.21 -4.13 22.26
N ASP A 59 6.20 -4.97 22.05
CA ASP A 59 7.50 -4.69 21.44
C ASP A 59 7.55 -4.95 19.93
N LEU A 60 6.41 -5.34 19.33
CA LEU A 60 6.26 -5.69 17.93
C LEU A 60 7.07 -6.93 17.49
N ALA A 61 7.51 -7.76 18.43
CA ALA A 61 8.33 -8.93 18.16
C ALA A 61 7.55 -10.15 17.68
N GLY A 62 6.19 -10.07 17.71
CA GLY A 62 5.34 -11.23 17.41
C GLY A 62 5.32 -12.26 18.54
N ASP A 63 4.66 -13.40 18.29
CA ASP A 63 4.52 -14.50 19.26
C ASP A 63 4.78 -15.88 18.64
N GLY A 64 5.26 -15.92 17.39
CA GLY A 64 5.48 -17.14 16.60
C GLY A 64 4.28 -17.53 15.72
N PHE A 65 3.07 -17.05 16.01
CA PHE A 65 1.89 -17.10 15.12
C PHE A 65 1.73 -15.80 14.35
N ALA A 66 1.80 -14.67 15.05
CA ALA A 66 1.86 -13.38 14.42
C ALA A 66 3.33 -12.99 14.15
N PRO A 67 3.64 -12.53 12.93
CA PRO A 67 5.01 -12.16 12.57
C PRO A 67 5.48 -10.92 13.35
N ALA A 68 6.79 -10.77 13.50
CA ALA A 68 7.36 -9.51 13.96
C ALA A 68 7.09 -8.37 12.98
N LEU A 69 6.79 -7.20 13.51
CA LEU A 69 6.46 -6.00 12.73
C LEU A 69 7.61 -4.99 12.68
N THR A 70 8.80 -5.43 13.12
CA THR A 70 10.04 -4.63 13.10
C THR A 70 11.24 -5.44 12.66
N GLY A 71 12.32 -4.75 12.29
CA GLY A 71 13.62 -5.34 12.00
C GLY A 71 13.67 -6.14 10.71
N SER A 72 14.51 -7.19 10.72
CA SER A 72 14.78 -7.98 9.52
C SER A 72 13.56 -8.74 9.00
N GLU A 73 12.69 -9.20 9.89
CA GLU A 73 11.46 -9.89 9.48
C GLU A 73 10.49 -8.95 8.79
N PHE A 74 10.29 -7.75 9.34
CA PHE A 74 9.49 -6.72 8.68
C PHE A 74 10.06 -6.39 7.29
N MET A 75 11.36 -6.14 7.20
CA MET A 75 12.00 -5.83 5.92
C MET A 75 11.98 -7.03 4.96
N GLY A 76 12.11 -8.25 5.46
CA GLY A 76 12.01 -9.47 4.64
C GLY A 76 10.64 -9.62 3.97
N ASN A 77 9.57 -9.18 4.65
CA ASN A 77 8.20 -9.27 4.14
C ASN A 77 7.82 -8.07 3.26
N TRP A 78 8.39 -6.88 3.47
CA TRP A 78 7.88 -5.64 2.89
C TRP A 78 8.90 -4.88 2.02
N ASN A 79 10.18 -5.25 2.02
CA ASN A 79 11.16 -4.60 1.13
C ASN A 79 10.73 -4.76 -0.34
N ASP A 80 10.90 -3.69 -1.10
CA ASP A 80 10.51 -3.56 -2.51
C ASP A 80 8.99 -3.52 -2.79
N LEU A 81 8.15 -3.66 -1.75
CA LEU A 81 6.72 -3.40 -1.80
C LEU A 81 6.41 -1.93 -1.44
N THR A 82 5.13 -1.56 -1.47
CA THR A 82 4.68 -0.21 -1.16
C THR A 82 3.98 -0.13 0.21
N VAL A 83 3.93 1.06 0.80
CA VAL A 83 3.10 1.31 1.98
C VAL A 83 1.62 1.03 1.67
N GLY A 84 1.20 1.19 0.41
CA GLY A 84 -0.14 0.83 -0.04
C GLY A 84 -0.42 -0.67 0.02
N ASP A 85 0.57 -1.51 -0.29
CA ASP A 85 0.43 -2.97 -0.19
C ASP A 85 0.32 -3.39 1.29
N LEU A 86 1.13 -2.79 2.16
CA LEU A 86 1.04 -3.00 3.61
C LEU A 86 -0.32 -2.51 4.15
N PHE A 87 -0.76 -1.32 3.75
CA PHE A 87 -2.05 -0.77 4.16
C PHE A 87 -3.21 -1.68 3.72
N GLU A 88 -3.19 -2.15 2.48
CA GLU A 88 -4.23 -3.04 1.97
C GLU A 88 -4.26 -4.37 2.76
N ARG A 89 -3.10 -4.96 3.03
CA ARG A 89 -2.99 -6.15 3.87
C ARG A 89 -3.63 -5.92 5.24
N VAL A 90 -3.26 -4.84 5.93
CA VAL A 90 -3.83 -4.50 7.24
C VAL A 90 -5.33 -4.21 7.12
N ARG A 91 -5.76 -3.52 6.06
CA ARG A 91 -7.16 -3.13 5.86
C ARG A 91 -8.09 -4.32 5.75
N ILE A 92 -7.71 -5.35 5.01
CA ILE A 92 -8.59 -6.48 4.69
C ILE A 92 -8.47 -7.65 5.67
N SER A 93 -7.39 -7.76 6.43
CA SER A 93 -7.11 -8.95 7.22
C SER A 93 -6.76 -8.72 8.70
N MET A 94 -6.55 -7.46 9.15
CA MET A 94 -6.14 -7.17 10.53
C MET A 94 -7.10 -6.23 11.26
N PRO A 95 -7.40 -6.52 12.52
CA PRO A 95 -7.15 -7.77 13.24
C PRO A 95 -8.00 -8.92 12.65
N PRO A 96 -7.55 -10.20 12.72
CA PRO A 96 -8.27 -11.33 12.13
C PRO A 96 -9.66 -11.52 12.71
N SER A 97 -9.89 -11.14 13.97
CA SER A 97 -11.19 -11.20 14.66
C SER A 97 -12.24 -10.23 14.13
N GLY A 98 -11.83 -9.21 13.39
CA GLY A 98 -12.73 -8.21 12.79
C GLY A 98 -11.99 -7.04 12.18
N PRO A 99 -11.57 -7.15 10.90
CA PRO A 99 -10.81 -6.06 10.26
C PRO A 99 -11.54 -4.72 10.24
N SER A 100 -12.86 -4.70 10.25
CA SER A 100 -13.67 -3.48 10.26
C SER A 100 -13.73 -2.77 11.63
N THR A 101 -13.28 -3.40 12.70
CA THR A 101 -13.27 -2.80 14.04
C THR A 101 -12.25 -1.67 14.20
N VAL A 102 -11.25 -1.63 13.32
CA VAL A 102 -10.24 -0.58 13.24
C VAL A 102 -10.47 0.22 11.96
N THR A 103 -10.73 1.51 12.08
CA THR A 103 -11.02 2.37 10.93
C THR A 103 -9.82 2.51 9.99
N PRO A 104 -10.03 2.84 8.70
CA PRO A 104 -8.91 3.08 7.77
C PRO A 104 -7.94 4.17 8.26
N ALA A 105 -8.44 5.22 8.92
CA ALA A 105 -7.60 6.27 9.49
C ALA A 105 -6.70 5.73 10.61
N GLN A 106 -7.27 4.97 11.55
CA GLN A 106 -6.49 4.32 12.61
C GLN A 106 -5.45 3.34 12.05
N LYS A 107 -5.75 2.63 10.96
CA LYS A 107 -4.79 1.75 10.28
C LYS A 107 -3.63 2.52 9.65
N ALA A 108 -3.88 3.67 9.06
CA ALA A 108 -2.82 4.54 8.56
C ALA A 108 -1.94 5.06 9.71
N ASP A 109 -2.55 5.45 10.83
CA ASP A 109 -1.82 5.85 12.04
C ASP A 109 -0.97 4.69 12.61
N ILE A 110 -1.53 3.46 12.67
CA ILE A 110 -0.78 2.26 13.09
C ILE A 110 0.42 2.02 12.15
N ILE A 111 0.25 2.15 10.85
CA ILE A 111 1.36 2.00 9.90
C ILE A 111 2.43 3.07 10.13
N ALA A 112 2.05 4.32 10.41
CA ALA A 112 3.01 5.36 10.79
C ALA A 112 3.80 4.97 12.06
N HIS A 113 3.13 4.36 13.04
CA HIS A 113 3.80 3.80 14.22
C HIS A 113 4.79 2.68 13.84
N LEU A 114 4.40 1.73 12.97
CA LEU A 114 5.31 0.68 12.49
C LEU A 114 6.53 1.28 11.77
N MET A 115 6.32 2.29 10.92
CA MET A 115 7.42 3.00 10.24
C MET A 115 8.39 3.63 11.25
N ASN A 116 7.86 4.30 12.27
CA ASN A 116 8.66 4.91 13.33
C ASN A 116 9.48 3.87 14.12
N GLN A 117 8.88 2.72 14.46
CA GLN A 117 9.57 1.63 15.15
C GLN A 117 10.67 1.00 14.30
N ASN A 118 10.48 0.94 12.99
CA ASN A 118 11.48 0.52 12.01
C ASN A 118 12.54 1.61 11.70
N LYS A 119 12.53 2.74 12.44
CA LYS A 119 13.52 3.82 12.34
C LYS A 119 13.50 4.59 11.03
N PHE A 120 12.38 4.55 10.30
CA PHE A 120 12.19 5.47 9.18
C PHE A 120 11.96 6.89 9.72
N PRO A 121 12.45 7.93 9.02
CA PRO A 121 12.36 9.30 9.51
C PRO A 121 10.92 9.82 9.45
N ALA A 122 10.48 10.47 10.52
CA ALA A 122 9.26 11.27 10.49
C ALA A 122 9.49 12.58 9.71
N GLY A 123 8.44 13.04 9.06
CA GLY A 123 8.38 14.33 8.36
C GLY A 123 7.25 15.21 8.89
N THR A 124 6.69 16.02 7.99
CA THR A 124 5.61 16.98 8.29
C THR A 124 4.27 16.61 7.64
N THR A 125 4.24 15.53 6.86
CA THR A 125 3.03 15.03 6.21
C THR A 125 2.49 13.82 6.95
N GLU A 126 1.25 13.44 6.68
CA GLU A 126 0.64 12.23 7.23
C GLU A 126 0.32 11.23 6.13
N LEU A 127 0.35 9.94 6.46
CA LEU A 127 -0.14 8.88 5.58
C LEU A 127 -1.65 9.01 5.42
N GLU A 128 -2.13 9.23 4.20
CA GLU A 128 -3.56 9.22 3.92
C GLU A 128 -4.12 7.79 3.97
N PRO A 129 -5.34 7.57 4.51
CA PRO A 129 -5.94 6.24 4.59
C PRO A 129 -6.53 5.78 3.24
N LYS A 130 -5.74 5.85 2.17
CA LYS A 130 -6.12 5.51 0.80
C LYS A 130 -5.04 4.66 0.14
N THR A 131 -5.37 3.42 -0.18
CA THR A 131 -4.45 2.45 -0.80
C THR A 131 -3.73 3.04 -2.01
N GLU A 132 -4.45 3.70 -2.91
CA GLU A 132 -3.88 4.22 -4.17
C GLU A 132 -2.87 5.35 -3.94
N VAL A 133 -3.07 6.19 -2.91
CA VAL A 133 -2.11 7.22 -2.53
C VAL A 133 -0.86 6.59 -1.92
N LEU A 134 -1.05 5.60 -1.05
CA LEU A 134 0.03 4.92 -0.34
C LEU A 134 0.86 3.99 -1.24
N LYS A 135 0.33 3.53 -2.37
CA LYS A 135 1.10 2.84 -3.42
C LYS A 135 2.21 3.71 -4.03
N GLY A 136 2.10 5.03 -3.92
CA GLY A 136 3.15 5.96 -4.31
C GLY A 136 4.38 5.99 -3.37
N ILE A 137 4.41 5.19 -2.29
CA ILE A 137 5.47 5.20 -1.29
C ILE A 137 6.12 3.81 -1.22
N LYS A 138 7.40 3.71 -1.57
CA LYS A 138 8.15 2.45 -1.55
C LYS A 138 8.74 2.17 -0.17
N ILE A 139 8.64 0.92 0.27
CA ILE A 139 9.36 0.39 1.43
C ILE A 139 10.67 -0.20 0.91
N GLU A 140 11.80 0.34 1.36
CA GLU A 140 13.12 -0.09 0.91
C GLU A 140 14.18 0.13 1.98
N THR A 141 15.28 -0.61 1.88
CA THR A 141 16.46 -0.38 2.70
C THR A 141 17.12 0.95 2.35
N LYS A 142 17.75 1.60 3.32
CA LYS A 142 18.52 2.82 3.07
C LYS A 142 19.69 2.50 2.15
N LYS A 143 19.80 3.25 1.06
CA LYS A 143 20.95 3.18 0.15
C LYS A 143 22.18 3.84 0.76
#